data_53204546b0623e664bcd8d33803a830b
#
_entry.id   53204546b0623e664bcd8d33803a830b
#
_cell.length_a   1.000
_cell.length_b   1.000
_cell.length_c   1.000
_cell.angle_alpha   90.00
_cell.angle_beta   90.00
_cell.angle_gamma   90.00
#
_symmetry.space_group_name_H-M   'P 1'
#
loop_
_entity.id
_entity.type
_entity.pdbx_description
1 polymer ?
#
loop_
_entity_poly.entity_id
_entity_poly.type
_entity_poly.pdbx_seq_one_letter_code
_entity_poly.pdbx_strand_id
1 'polypeptide(L)'
;MDPAKRASVGTRVEEQVKDWLRYGDELGLGPYYRDRAPSHQPSEPASIETAESAPVKMAPAAVVRRAPVAALSAASAPKSAPSPKSAAAAAPAIVAPASLPSLFESIDRIVDDTLARIREDIGDCTRCKLHKGRTNIVFGVGNPKAELLFVGEGPGHDEDIKGEPFVGRAGKFLTQMIEAMNLRREDVYIANVVKCRPPENRLPEKDEITTCSPFLMRQIDVIKPKVVCCLGSCAAQTLLQTTQGISRFRGEWFDFRGAKLIATYHPAYLLRNPPAKSEVWKDLQKVMAVLGLQPRKR
;
A
#
# COMPACT_ATOMS: atom_id res chain seq x y z
N MET A 1 6.53 -36.97 -18.53
CA MET A 1 5.77 -35.69 -18.58
C MET A 1 5.32 -35.51 -20.01
N ASP A 2 4.01 -35.59 -20.26
CA ASP A 2 3.34 -35.69 -21.55
C ASP A 2 3.62 -34.45 -22.44
N PRO A 3 4.11 -34.61 -23.68
CA PRO A 3 4.41 -33.50 -24.60
C PRO A 3 3.18 -32.64 -24.92
N ALA A 4 1.96 -33.19 -24.87
CA ALA A 4 0.71 -32.46 -25.09
C ALA A 4 0.42 -31.44 -23.98
N LYS A 5 0.83 -31.70 -22.73
CA LYS A 5 0.70 -30.72 -21.60
C LYS A 5 1.69 -29.58 -21.69
N ARG A 6 2.87 -29.78 -22.32
CA ARG A 6 3.83 -28.66 -22.54
C ARG A 6 3.34 -27.71 -23.62
N ALA A 7 2.72 -28.20 -24.68
CA ALA A 7 2.17 -27.36 -25.76
C ALA A 7 1.01 -26.46 -25.25
N SER A 8 0.13 -26.99 -24.39
CA SER A 8 -1.00 -26.24 -23.87
C SER A 8 -0.61 -25.16 -22.84
N VAL A 9 0.52 -25.32 -22.15
CA VAL A 9 1.06 -24.30 -21.23
C VAL A 9 1.74 -23.17 -22.00
N GLY A 10 2.44 -23.49 -23.12
CA GLY A 10 3.07 -22.49 -23.97
C GLY A 10 2.06 -21.54 -24.61
N THR A 11 0.98 -22.07 -25.19
CA THR A 11 -0.09 -21.25 -25.80
C THR A 11 -0.80 -20.36 -24.79
N ARG A 12 -1.00 -20.83 -23.58
CA ARG A 12 -1.64 -20.05 -22.51
C ARG A 12 -0.76 -18.88 -22.01
N VAL A 13 0.55 -19.08 -21.96
CA VAL A 13 1.52 -18.03 -21.60
C VAL A 13 1.64 -16.99 -22.71
N GLU A 14 1.64 -17.43 -23.98
CA GLU A 14 1.66 -16.51 -25.13
C GLU A 14 0.40 -15.64 -25.23
N GLU A 15 -0.77 -16.20 -24.97
CA GLU A 15 -2.03 -15.42 -24.91
C GLU A 15 -2.00 -14.41 -23.75
N GLN A 16 -1.56 -14.81 -22.57
CA GLN A 16 -1.41 -13.90 -21.44
C GLN A 16 -0.40 -12.77 -21.72
N VAL A 17 0.68 -13.06 -22.45
CA VAL A 17 1.67 -12.04 -22.86
C VAL A 17 1.06 -11.09 -23.90
N LYS A 18 0.29 -11.58 -24.87
CA LYS A 18 -0.40 -10.76 -25.88
C LYS A 18 -1.47 -9.87 -25.26
N ASP A 19 -2.26 -10.37 -24.31
CA ASP A 19 -3.23 -9.59 -23.57
C ASP A 19 -2.55 -8.54 -22.71
N TRP A 20 -1.38 -8.85 -22.15
CA TRP A 20 -0.60 -7.90 -21.39
C TRP A 20 0.01 -6.78 -22.25
N LEU A 21 0.52 -7.12 -23.45
CA LEU A 21 1.04 -6.13 -24.40
C LEU A 21 -0.07 -5.22 -24.91
N ARG A 22 -1.26 -5.77 -25.23
CA ARG A 22 -2.45 -5.02 -25.61
C ARG A 22 -2.87 -4.06 -24.49
N TYR A 23 -2.88 -4.54 -23.25
CA TYR A 23 -3.22 -3.71 -22.08
C TYR A 23 -2.14 -2.64 -21.82
N GLY A 24 -0.86 -2.92 -22.07
CA GLY A 24 0.22 -1.94 -22.03
C GLY A 24 0.04 -0.83 -23.08
N ASP A 25 -0.30 -1.21 -24.32
CA ASP A 25 -0.66 -0.28 -25.39
C ASP A 25 -1.94 0.46 -25.04
N GLU A 26 -2.88 -0.23 -24.41
CA GLU A 26 -4.12 0.32 -23.90
C GLU A 26 -3.95 1.38 -22.80
N LEU A 27 -2.89 1.38 -22.03
CA LEU A 27 -2.53 2.39 -21.03
C LEU A 27 -1.61 3.50 -21.60
N GLY A 28 -1.33 3.51 -22.93
CA GLY A 28 -0.38 4.44 -23.54
C GLY A 28 1.07 4.22 -23.08
N LEU A 29 1.38 3.05 -22.53
CA LEU A 29 2.73 2.64 -22.17
C LEU A 29 3.40 2.06 -23.43
N GLY A 30 3.64 2.93 -24.44
CA GLY A 30 4.31 2.54 -25.68
C GLY A 30 5.65 1.81 -25.45
N PRO A 31 6.29 1.30 -26.51
CA PRO A 31 7.29 0.24 -26.45
C PRO A 31 8.57 0.65 -25.73
N TYR A 32 8.57 0.58 -24.40
CA TYR A 32 9.76 0.80 -23.58
C TYR A 32 10.87 -0.27 -23.73
N TYR A 33 10.66 -1.26 -24.59
CA TYR A 33 11.56 -2.41 -24.75
C TYR A 33 12.25 -2.52 -26.09
N ARG A 34 12.01 -1.61 -27.07
CA ARG A 34 12.60 -1.75 -28.40
C ARG A 34 14.09 -1.40 -28.52
N ASP A 35 14.68 -0.66 -27.55
CA ASP A 35 16.04 -0.12 -27.70
C ASP A 35 17.04 -0.58 -26.64
N ARG A 36 16.81 -1.68 -25.96
CA ARG A 36 17.87 -2.34 -25.17
C ARG A 36 18.42 -3.53 -25.93
N ALA A 37 19.43 -3.28 -26.76
CA ALA A 37 20.36 -4.34 -27.16
C ALA A 37 20.95 -4.98 -25.89
N PRO A 38 21.03 -6.31 -25.77
CA PRO A 38 21.65 -6.95 -24.62
C PRO A 38 23.16 -6.67 -24.64
N SER A 39 23.61 -5.78 -23.77
CA SER A 39 25.04 -5.57 -23.50
C SER A 39 25.52 -6.64 -22.51
N HIS A 40 25.47 -7.89 -22.93
CA HIS A 40 26.20 -8.97 -22.29
C HIS A 40 27.19 -9.53 -23.32
N GLN A 41 28.39 -8.96 -23.32
CA GLN A 41 29.58 -9.72 -23.73
C GLN A 41 29.90 -10.69 -22.58
N PRO A 42 30.04 -11.97 -22.83
CA PRO A 42 30.55 -12.90 -21.83
C PRO A 42 32.03 -12.56 -21.60
N SER A 43 32.36 -12.12 -20.39
CA SER A 43 33.74 -12.03 -19.93
C SER A 43 34.31 -13.44 -19.84
N GLU A 44 35.41 -13.70 -20.53
CA GLU A 44 36.21 -14.92 -20.42
C GLU A 44 36.57 -15.18 -18.95
N PRO A 45 36.59 -16.46 -18.52
CA PRO A 45 36.97 -16.79 -17.13
C PRO A 45 38.46 -16.54 -16.92
N ALA A 46 38.78 -15.63 -16.03
CA ALA A 46 40.14 -15.44 -15.56
C ALA A 46 40.61 -16.73 -14.84
N SER A 47 41.79 -17.20 -15.22
CA SER A 47 42.49 -18.35 -14.66
C SER A 47 42.72 -18.15 -13.15
N ILE A 48 42.18 -19.07 -12.34
CA ILE A 48 42.39 -19.09 -10.89
C ILE A 48 43.72 -19.78 -10.61
N GLU A 49 44.74 -19.03 -10.21
CA GLU A 49 45.95 -19.59 -9.59
C GLU A 49 45.56 -20.18 -8.23
N THR A 50 45.91 -21.44 -8.05
CA THR A 50 45.70 -22.19 -6.81
C THR A 50 46.68 -21.71 -5.74
N ALA A 51 46.18 -20.97 -4.75
CA ALA A 51 46.88 -20.74 -3.49
C ALA A 51 46.50 -21.83 -2.49
N GLU A 52 47.50 -22.56 -2.04
CA GLU A 52 47.49 -23.66 -1.08
C GLU A 52 47.05 -23.16 0.32
N SER A 53 45.92 -23.63 0.83
CA SER A 53 45.41 -23.25 2.15
C SER A 53 45.70 -24.32 3.20
N ALA A 54 46.34 -23.93 4.29
CA ALA A 54 46.61 -24.71 5.49
C ALA A 54 45.28 -25.05 6.24
N PRO A 55 45.22 -26.20 6.99
CA PRO A 55 43.99 -26.69 7.57
C PRO A 55 43.63 -25.97 8.88
N VAL A 56 42.42 -25.43 8.93
CA VAL A 56 41.81 -24.89 10.14
C VAL A 56 41.12 -26.01 10.92
N LYS A 57 41.53 -26.22 12.17
CA LYS A 57 40.92 -27.16 13.13
C LYS A 57 39.50 -26.69 13.50
N MET A 58 38.50 -27.49 13.19
CA MET A 58 37.13 -27.33 13.70
C MET A 58 37.01 -27.91 15.13
N ALA A 59 36.47 -27.12 16.03
CA ALA A 59 36.00 -27.58 17.36
C ALA A 59 34.57 -28.14 17.25
N PRO A 60 34.18 -29.15 18.05
CA PRO A 60 32.89 -29.82 17.90
C PRO A 60 31.73 -29.02 18.48
N ALA A 61 30.61 -28.97 17.74
CA ALA A 61 29.36 -28.35 18.17
C ALA A 61 28.67 -29.16 19.28
N ALA A 62 28.22 -28.48 20.33
CA ALA A 62 27.45 -29.05 21.42
C ALA A 62 26.02 -29.42 20.97
N VAL A 63 25.68 -30.70 21.17
CA VAL A 63 24.35 -31.26 20.95
C VAL A 63 23.41 -30.87 22.07
N VAL A 64 22.44 -30.02 21.85
CA VAL A 64 21.33 -29.74 22.78
C VAL A 64 20.28 -30.83 22.63
N ARG A 65 20.13 -31.69 23.66
CA ARG A 65 19.08 -32.72 23.74
C ARG A 65 17.72 -32.07 24.04
N ARG A 66 16.75 -32.29 23.15
CA ARG A 66 15.33 -32.01 23.40
C ARG A 66 14.75 -33.09 24.31
N ALA A 67 14.07 -32.67 25.40
CA ALA A 67 13.25 -33.52 26.23
C ALA A 67 11.88 -33.79 25.55
N PRO A 68 11.26 -34.98 25.78
CA PRO A 68 9.98 -35.33 25.18
C PRO A 68 8.80 -34.72 25.91
N VAL A 69 7.86 -34.15 25.19
CA VAL A 69 6.56 -33.66 25.71
C VAL A 69 5.58 -34.83 25.71
N ALA A 70 5.01 -35.12 26.88
CA ALA A 70 4.03 -36.18 27.09
C ALA A 70 2.69 -35.86 26.42
N ALA A 71 2.14 -36.86 25.75
CA ALA A 71 0.79 -36.85 25.18
C ALA A 71 -0.25 -36.92 26.31
N LEU A 72 -1.22 -36.00 26.28
CA LEU A 72 -2.44 -36.10 27.06
C LEU A 72 -3.63 -36.43 26.15
N SER A 73 -4.30 -37.50 26.56
CA SER A 73 -5.37 -38.26 25.97
C SER A 73 -6.66 -37.48 25.73
N ALA A 74 -7.36 -37.90 24.71
CA ALA A 74 -8.69 -37.46 24.29
C ALA A 74 -9.76 -37.75 25.36
N ALA A 75 -10.67 -36.80 25.55
CA ALA A 75 -11.97 -37.03 26.21
C ALA A 75 -13.10 -36.57 25.30
N SER A 76 -14.04 -37.48 25.18
CA SER A 76 -15.23 -37.57 24.34
C SER A 76 -16.23 -36.41 24.39
N ALA A 77 -16.85 -36.12 23.23
CA ALA A 77 -18.00 -35.24 23.05
C ALA A 77 -19.33 -35.91 23.57
N PRO A 78 -20.27 -35.13 24.08
CA PRO A 78 -21.64 -35.60 24.27
C PRO A 78 -22.57 -35.21 23.10
N LYS A 79 -23.51 -36.11 22.83
CA LYS A 79 -24.52 -36.16 21.78
C LYS A 79 -25.53 -35.01 21.84
N SER A 80 -25.97 -34.59 20.67
CA SER A 80 -27.10 -33.72 20.36
C SER A 80 -28.46 -34.19 20.90
N ALA A 81 -29.28 -33.23 21.36
CA ALA A 81 -30.72 -33.38 21.57
C ALA A 81 -31.47 -32.37 20.69
N PRO A 82 -32.74 -32.65 20.29
CA PRO A 82 -33.41 -32.04 19.15
C PRO A 82 -34.12 -30.71 19.46
N SER A 83 -34.17 -29.83 18.44
CA SER A 83 -34.88 -28.54 18.46
C SER A 83 -36.41 -28.72 18.43
N PRO A 84 -37.17 -27.89 19.15
CA PRO A 84 -38.59 -27.71 18.88
C PRO A 84 -38.83 -26.61 17.83
N LYS A 85 -39.69 -26.92 16.86
CA LYS A 85 -40.30 -25.97 15.93
C LYS A 85 -41.16 -24.97 16.72
N SER A 86 -40.91 -23.67 16.55
CA SER A 86 -41.80 -22.62 17.02
C SER A 86 -42.19 -21.69 15.88
N ALA A 87 -43.45 -21.32 15.92
CA ALA A 87 -44.21 -20.60 14.91
C ALA A 87 -43.78 -19.17 14.72
N ALA A 88 -43.94 -18.68 13.48
CA ALA A 88 -43.77 -17.29 13.10
C ALA A 88 -44.77 -16.36 13.84
N ALA A 89 -44.23 -15.40 14.59
CA ALA A 89 -44.95 -14.19 15.00
C ALA A 89 -44.18 -13.00 14.46
N ALA A 90 -44.88 -12.16 13.68
CA ALA A 90 -44.35 -10.94 13.11
C ALA A 90 -43.94 -9.96 14.22
N ALA A 91 -42.66 -9.61 14.27
CA ALA A 91 -42.16 -8.56 15.16
C ALA A 91 -42.32 -7.18 14.50
N PRO A 92 -42.66 -6.11 15.27
CA PRO A 92 -42.80 -4.76 14.74
C PRO A 92 -41.41 -4.21 14.30
N ALA A 93 -41.39 -3.46 13.19
CA ALA A 93 -40.20 -2.80 12.66
C ALA A 93 -39.65 -1.84 13.72
N ILE A 94 -38.49 -2.18 14.29
CA ILE A 94 -37.71 -1.30 15.10
C ILE A 94 -37.05 -0.29 14.16
N VAL A 95 -37.50 0.95 14.18
CA VAL A 95 -36.79 2.10 13.56
C VAL A 95 -35.44 2.20 14.27
N ALA A 96 -34.38 1.93 13.55
CA ALA A 96 -33.02 2.08 14.06
C ALA A 96 -32.83 3.54 14.49
N PRO A 97 -32.40 3.80 15.73
CA PRO A 97 -32.07 5.17 16.14
C PRO A 97 -30.88 5.66 15.28
N ALA A 98 -31.00 6.88 14.76
CA ALA A 98 -29.90 7.56 14.10
C ALA A 98 -28.66 7.44 15.01
N SER A 99 -27.56 6.89 14.48
CA SER A 99 -26.31 6.70 15.20
C SER A 99 -25.85 8.06 15.75
N LEU A 100 -25.98 8.23 17.06
CA LEU A 100 -25.36 9.35 17.75
C LEU A 100 -23.84 9.29 17.49
N PRO A 101 -23.19 10.43 17.14
CA PRO A 101 -21.74 10.42 16.97
C PRO A 101 -21.09 9.92 18.26
N SER A 102 -20.21 8.94 18.14
CA SER A 102 -19.48 8.38 19.27
C SER A 102 -18.71 9.52 19.97
N LEU A 103 -18.91 9.66 21.26
CA LEU A 103 -18.20 10.65 22.10
C LEU A 103 -16.66 10.54 22.00
N PHE A 104 -16.15 9.42 21.47
CA PHE A 104 -14.72 9.18 21.29
C PHE A 104 -14.18 9.62 19.92
N GLU A 105 -15.01 9.91 18.93
CA GLU A 105 -14.56 10.38 17.60
C GLU A 105 -14.19 11.88 17.57
N SER A 106 -14.57 12.64 18.59
CA SER A 106 -14.39 14.10 18.60
C SER A 106 -13.12 14.59 19.31
N ILE A 107 -12.39 13.73 20.02
CA ILE A 107 -11.30 14.16 20.93
C ILE A 107 -10.03 14.57 20.16
N ASP A 108 -9.84 14.09 18.93
CA ASP A 108 -8.60 14.33 18.15
C ASP A 108 -8.74 15.42 17.06
N ARG A 109 -9.91 16.05 16.92
CA ARG A 109 -10.10 17.07 15.88
C ARG A 109 -9.85 18.45 16.45
N ILE A 110 -8.88 19.17 15.89
CA ILE A 110 -8.60 20.55 16.24
C ILE A 110 -9.62 21.44 15.51
N VAL A 111 -10.42 22.17 16.28
CA VAL A 111 -11.40 23.12 15.74
C VAL A 111 -10.65 24.25 15.00
N ASP A 112 -11.13 24.63 13.81
CA ASP A 112 -10.54 25.69 12.96
C ASP A 112 -9.09 25.43 12.51
N ASP A 113 -8.68 24.16 12.41
CA ASP A 113 -7.37 23.81 11.85
C ASP A 113 -7.31 24.10 10.33
N THR A 114 -6.12 24.40 9.84
CA THR A 114 -5.86 24.68 8.43
C THR A 114 -4.55 24.02 7.98
N LEU A 115 -4.40 23.76 6.68
CA LEU A 115 -3.12 23.25 6.16
C LEU A 115 -1.94 24.18 6.48
N ALA A 116 -2.18 25.50 6.53
CA ALA A 116 -1.18 26.48 6.92
C ALA A 116 -0.75 26.30 8.39
N ARG A 117 -1.72 26.20 9.32
CA ARG A 117 -1.43 25.95 10.75
C ARG A 117 -0.73 24.63 10.98
N ILE A 118 -1.12 23.56 10.24
CA ILE A 118 -0.45 22.26 10.33
C ILE A 118 1.01 22.39 9.85
N ARG A 119 1.26 23.11 8.76
CA ARG A 119 2.62 23.31 8.22
C ARG A 119 3.47 24.14 9.21
N GLU A 120 2.90 25.14 9.80
CA GLU A 120 3.53 25.99 10.82
C GLU A 120 3.88 25.18 12.08
N ASP A 121 2.94 24.35 12.57
CA ASP A 121 3.18 23.45 13.71
C ASP A 121 4.27 22.40 13.42
N ILE A 122 4.31 21.85 12.20
CA ILE A 122 5.42 20.99 11.79
C ILE A 122 6.73 21.77 11.87
N GLY A 123 6.80 22.99 11.33
CA GLY A 123 7.98 23.82 11.30
C GLY A 123 9.23 23.04 10.84
N ASP A 124 10.35 23.27 11.50
CA ASP A 124 11.56 22.42 11.37
C ASP A 124 11.50 21.27 12.40
N CYS A 125 10.58 20.34 12.18
CA CYS A 125 10.21 19.27 13.10
C CYS A 125 11.40 18.38 13.50
N THR A 126 11.63 18.24 14.81
CA THR A 126 12.66 17.35 15.38
C THR A 126 12.07 16.24 16.26
N ARG A 127 10.74 15.98 16.17
CA ARG A 127 9.99 15.11 17.08
C ARG A 127 10.34 13.63 16.97
N CYS A 128 10.90 13.17 15.85
CA CYS A 128 11.38 11.78 15.67
C CYS A 128 12.74 11.74 15.01
N LYS A 129 13.41 10.60 15.06
CA LYS A 129 14.79 10.42 14.57
C LYS A 129 15.00 10.66 13.07
N LEU A 130 13.93 10.65 12.26
CA LEU A 130 14.02 10.91 10.81
C LEU A 130 14.49 12.34 10.48
N HIS A 131 14.36 13.29 11.41
CA HIS A 131 14.82 14.66 11.19
C HIS A 131 16.32 14.76 10.91
N LYS A 132 17.14 13.82 11.42
CA LYS A 132 18.59 13.86 11.29
C LYS A 132 19.07 13.58 9.87
N GLY A 133 18.30 12.86 9.08
CA GLY A 133 18.71 12.41 7.73
C GLY A 133 17.92 13.01 6.58
N ARG A 134 16.89 13.84 6.87
CA ARG A 134 16.10 14.49 5.81
C ARG A 134 16.83 15.71 5.24
N THR A 135 16.58 15.99 3.97
CA THR A 135 16.91 17.28 3.35
C THR A 135 15.74 18.23 3.48
N ASN A 136 14.53 17.78 3.17
CA ASN A 136 13.30 18.56 3.26
C ASN A 136 12.18 17.81 3.99
N ILE A 137 11.25 18.56 4.58
CA ILE A 137 9.97 18.03 5.04
C ILE A 137 9.03 17.96 3.85
N VAL A 138 8.55 16.76 3.53
CA VAL A 138 7.58 16.50 2.46
C VAL A 138 6.17 16.56 3.04
N PHE A 139 5.61 17.76 3.10
CA PHE A 139 4.33 18.02 3.75
C PHE A 139 3.16 17.33 3.10
N GLY A 140 3.06 17.44 1.79
CA GLY A 140 1.95 17.06 0.93
C GLY A 140 1.67 18.16 -0.07
N VAL A 141 1.02 17.82 -1.21
CA VAL A 141 0.77 18.74 -2.32
C VAL A 141 -0.55 18.41 -3.00
N GLY A 142 -1.20 19.41 -3.57
CA GLY A 142 -2.42 19.28 -4.37
C GLY A 142 -3.52 20.23 -3.92
N ASN A 143 -4.75 19.93 -4.32
CA ASN A 143 -5.91 20.75 -4.02
C ASN A 143 -6.29 20.65 -2.53
N PRO A 144 -6.32 21.75 -1.77
CA PRO A 144 -6.75 21.74 -0.37
C PRO A 144 -8.23 21.39 -0.18
N LYS A 145 -9.01 21.35 -1.27
CA LYS A 145 -10.43 20.94 -1.29
C LYS A 145 -10.63 19.69 -2.17
N ALA A 146 -9.61 18.84 -2.27
CA ALA A 146 -9.66 17.63 -3.10
C ALA A 146 -10.73 16.65 -2.61
N GLU A 147 -11.51 16.10 -3.54
CA GLU A 147 -12.42 15.01 -3.25
C GLU A 147 -11.70 13.65 -3.10
N LEU A 148 -10.48 13.53 -3.65
CA LEU A 148 -9.62 12.35 -3.60
C LEU A 148 -8.28 12.70 -2.97
N LEU A 149 -7.93 11.95 -1.91
CA LEU A 149 -6.64 12.07 -1.23
C LEU A 149 -5.90 10.75 -1.37
N PHE A 150 -4.68 10.79 -1.91
CA PHE A 150 -3.76 9.66 -1.94
C PHE A 150 -2.81 9.70 -0.76
N VAL A 151 -2.66 8.57 -0.07
CA VAL A 151 -1.77 8.43 1.09
C VAL A 151 -0.73 7.37 0.79
N GLY A 152 0.54 7.77 0.76
CA GLY A 152 1.69 6.88 0.68
C GLY A 152 2.35 6.63 2.04
N GLU A 153 3.45 5.90 2.03
CA GLU A 153 4.22 5.52 3.20
C GLU A 153 5.12 6.65 3.71
N GLY A 154 6.05 7.08 2.91
CA GLY A 154 7.04 8.10 3.25
C GLY A 154 7.79 8.60 2.01
N PRO A 155 8.56 9.70 2.13
CA PRO A 155 9.37 10.23 1.04
C PRO A 155 10.51 9.28 0.65
N GLY A 156 10.76 9.14 -0.65
CA GLY A 156 11.99 8.60 -1.19
C GLY A 156 13.07 9.68 -1.38
N HIS A 157 14.16 9.34 -2.06
CA HIS A 157 15.27 10.26 -2.29
C HIS A 157 14.87 11.50 -3.10
N ASP A 158 14.17 11.29 -4.22
CA ASP A 158 13.78 12.39 -5.10
C ASP A 158 12.78 13.33 -4.42
N GLU A 159 11.89 12.77 -3.59
CA GLU A 159 10.92 13.49 -2.80
C GLU A 159 11.59 14.33 -1.70
N ASP A 160 12.60 13.77 -1.05
CA ASP A 160 13.36 14.46 0.00
C ASP A 160 14.13 15.68 -0.58
N ILE A 161 14.71 15.54 -1.78
CA ILE A 161 15.41 16.65 -2.44
C ILE A 161 14.43 17.74 -2.89
N LYS A 162 13.26 17.35 -3.45
CA LYS A 162 12.29 18.31 -4.00
C LYS A 162 11.34 18.90 -2.97
N GLY A 163 11.16 18.24 -1.81
CA GLY A 163 10.16 18.63 -0.81
C GLY A 163 8.72 18.29 -1.20
N GLU A 164 8.51 17.51 -2.26
CA GLU A 164 7.19 17.13 -2.78
C GLU A 164 7.00 15.61 -2.80
N PRO A 165 5.79 15.09 -2.46
CA PRO A 165 5.52 13.66 -2.48
C PRO A 165 5.38 13.13 -3.91
N PHE A 166 5.82 11.90 -4.13
CA PHE A 166 5.63 11.17 -5.38
C PHE A 166 6.13 11.92 -6.63
N VAL A 167 7.41 12.29 -6.67
CA VAL A 167 8.07 12.95 -7.80
C VAL A 167 9.07 12.05 -8.53
N GLY A 168 9.55 10.98 -7.90
CA GLY A 168 10.42 9.97 -8.50
C GLY A 168 9.68 9.03 -9.48
N ARG A 169 10.28 7.90 -9.84
CA ARG A 169 9.70 6.92 -10.77
C ARG A 169 8.31 6.42 -10.34
N ALA A 170 8.13 6.11 -9.05
CA ALA A 170 6.84 5.71 -8.51
C ALA A 170 5.81 6.84 -8.59
N GLY A 171 6.26 8.08 -8.41
CA GLY A 171 5.44 9.28 -8.53
C GLY A 171 4.96 9.55 -9.94
N LYS A 172 5.84 9.39 -10.94
CA LYS A 172 5.44 9.48 -12.35
C LYS A 172 4.37 8.45 -12.70
N PHE A 173 4.50 7.23 -12.16
CA PHE A 173 3.49 6.20 -12.36
C PHE A 173 2.16 6.55 -11.65
N LEU A 174 2.19 7.13 -10.44
CA LEU A 174 0.99 7.63 -9.78
C LEU A 174 0.30 8.73 -10.61
N THR A 175 1.07 9.62 -11.23
CA THR A 175 0.51 10.64 -12.13
C THR A 175 -0.24 10.00 -13.30
N GLN A 176 0.31 8.96 -13.93
CA GLN A 176 -0.37 8.20 -14.98
C GLN A 176 -1.67 7.54 -14.48
N MET A 177 -1.67 7.02 -13.24
CA MET A 177 -2.88 6.46 -12.62
C MET A 177 -3.96 7.53 -12.44
N ILE A 178 -3.59 8.73 -11.98
CA ILE A 178 -4.49 9.87 -11.81
C ILE A 178 -5.06 10.32 -13.16
N GLU A 179 -4.20 10.44 -14.18
CA GLU A 179 -4.61 10.82 -15.54
C GLU A 179 -5.54 9.79 -16.18
N ALA A 180 -5.33 8.49 -15.92
CA ALA A 180 -6.22 7.42 -16.36
C ALA A 180 -7.62 7.53 -15.75
N MET A 181 -7.74 8.10 -14.54
CA MET A 181 -9.01 8.43 -13.90
C MET A 181 -9.66 9.71 -14.45
N ASN A 182 -9.08 10.34 -15.48
CA ASN A 182 -9.50 11.63 -16.04
C ASN A 182 -9.40 12.79 -15.05
N LEU A 183 -8.40 12.72 -14.16
CA LEU A 183 -8.02 13.77 -13.21
C LEU A 183 -6.61 14.27 -13.53
N ARG A 184 -6.29 15.48 -13.07
CA ARG A 184 -4.94 16.01 -13.07
C ARG A 184 -4.34 15.88 -11.66
N ARG A 185 -3.03 15.90 -11.57
CA ARG A 185 -2.34 15.82 -10.28
C ARG A 185 -2.74 16.95 -9.32
N GLU A 186 -3.07 18.11 -9.86
CA GLU A 186 -3.54 19.30 -9.12
C GLU A 186 -5.00 19.21 -8.64
N ASP A 187 -5.80 18.27 -9.16
CA ASP A 187 -7.19 18.07 -8.74
C ASP A 187 -7.29 17.20 -7.47
N VAL A 188 -6.25 16.44 -7.17
CA VAL A 188 -6.17 15.54 -5.99
C VAL A 188 -5.23 16.12 -4.93
N TYR A 189 -5.25 15.55 -3.72
CA TYR A 189 -4.23 15.82 -2.72
C TYR A 189 -3.37 14.57 -2.50
N ILE A 190 -2.06 14.74 -2.34
CA ILE A 190 -1.12 13.64 -2.18
C ILE A 190 -0.27 13.91 -0.93
N ALA A 191 -0.24 12.93 -0.02
CA ALA A 191 0.54 13.00 1.21
C ALA A 191 1.13 11.63 1.57
N ASN A 192 1.99 11.60 2.58
CA ASN A 192 2.55 10.39 3.15
C ASN A 192 2.25 10.30 4.65
N VAL A 193 2.30 9.08 5.21
CA VAL A 193 2.20 8.82 6.65
C VAL A 193 3.30 9.58 7.40
N VAL A 194 4.57 9.41 6.97
CA VAL A 194 5.70 10.17 7.52
C VAL A 194 6.12 11.27 6.55
N LYS A 195 6.55 12.42 7.11
CA LYS A 195 6.91 13.62 6.33
C LYS A 195 8.41 13.74 6.05
N CYS A 196 9.21 12.88 6.65
CA CYS A 196 10.67 12.84 6.49
C CYS A 196 11.09 11.51 5.89
N ARG A 197 12.14 11.52 5.07
CA ARG A 197 12.68 10.33 4.42
C ARG A 197 13.33 9.39 5.43
N PRO A 198 12.91 8.11 5.52
CA PRO A 198 13.66 7.11 6.28
C PRO A 198 15.02 6.80 5.63
N PRO A 199 16.07 6.49 6.41
CA PRO A 199 17.38 6.10 5.86
C PRO A 199 17.24 4.96 4.85
N GLU A 200 17.93 5.07 3.70
CA GLU A 200 17.96 4.08 2.61
C GLU A 200 16.55 3.69 2.09
N ASN A 201 15.55 4.57 2.31
CA ASN A 201 14.14 4.34 1.97
C ASN A 201 13.57 3.06 2.62
N ARG A 202 14.03 2.71 3.86
CA ARG A 202 13.43 1.62 4.63
C ARG A 202 11.99 1.95 5.02
N LEU A 203 11.25 0.95 5.46
CA LEU A 203 9.94 1.18 6.07
C LEU A 203 10.08 2.08 7.33
N PRO A 204 9.16 3.03 7.55
CA PRO A 204 9.12 3.80 8.79
C PRO A 204 8.90 2.87 9.99
N GLU A 205 9.56 3.15 11.08
CA GLU A 205 9.37 2.43 12.34
C GLU A 205 8.10 2.89 13.07
N LYS A 206 7.62 2.07 13.99
CA LYS A 206 6.36 2.33 14.70
C LYS A 206 6.38 3.66 15.45
N ASP A 207 7.48 4.00 16.10
CA ASP A 207 7.66 5.28 16.80
C ASP A 207 7.63 6.48 15.83
N GLU A 208 8.25 6.34 14.64
CA GLU A 208 8.24 7.35 13.58
C GLU A 208 6.83 7.59 13.04
N ILE A 209 6.09 6.50 12.78
CA ILE A 209 4.69 6.54 12.36
C ILE A 209 3.82 7.20 13.43
N THR A 210 3.90 6.74 14.68
CA THR A 210 3.09 7.25 15.79
C THR A 210 3.32 8.73 16.01
N THR A 211 4.57 9.19 15.88
CA THR A 211 4.93 10.61 16.06
C THR A 211 4.45 11.47 14.89
N CYS A 212 4.47 10.95 13.64
CA CYS A 212 4.24 11.76 12.45
C CYS A 212 2.81 11.68 11.90
N SER A 213 2.13 10.53 12.07
CA SER A 213 0.78 10.32 11.53
C SER A 213 -0.29 11.30 12.04
N PRO A 214 -0.21 11.89 13.25
CA PRO A 214 -1.17 12.90 13.67
C PRO A 214 -1.27 14.11 12.71
N PHE A 215 -0.18 14.51 12.07
CA PHE A 215 -0.22 15.56 11.05
C PHE A 215 -1.01 15.15 9.81
N LEU A 216 -0.90 13.90 9.39
CA LEU A 216 -1.71 13.36 8.29
C LEU A 216 -3.19 13.33 8.66
N MET A 217 -3.53 12.92 9.89
CA MET A 217 -4.92 12.90 10.37
C MET A 217 -5.53 14.30 10.32
N ARG A 218 -4.80 15.31 10.79
CA ARG A 218 -5.21 16.73 10.71
C ARG A 218 -5.39 17.17 9.24
N GLN A 219 -4.48 16.80 8.35
CA GLN A 219 -4.62 17.10 6.91
C GLN A 219 -5.92 16.52 6.34
N ILE A 220 -6.24 15.25 6.67
CA ILE A 220 -7.48 14.59 6.23
C ILE A 220 -8.71 15.34 6.77
N ASP A 221 -8.69 15.74 8.05
CA ASP A 221 -9.79 16.48 8.70
C ASP A 221 -10.01 17.87 8.10
N VAL A 222 -8.94 18.54 7.66
CA VAL A 222 -9.01 19.86 7.00
C VAL A 222 -9.50 19.74 5.56
N ILE A 223 -8.96 18.79 4.80
CA ILE A 223 -9.28 18.59 3.38
C ILE A 223 -10.70 18.04 3.22
N LYS A 224 -11.12 17.14 4.12
CA LYS A 224 -12.42 16.45 4.11
C LYS A 224 -12.72 15.77 2.77
N PRO A 225 -11.81 14.91 2.28
CA PRO A 225 -12.00 14.25 0.99
C PRO A 225 -13.21 13.30 1.05
N LYS A 226 -13.85 13.04 -0.10
CA LYS A 226 -14.85 11.97 -0.22
C LYS A 226 -14.19 10.58 -0.14
N VAL A 227 -12.97 10.46 -0.72
CA VAL A 227 -12.23 9.21 -0.77
C VAL A 227 -10.79 9.41 -0.33
N VAL A 228 -10.32 8.53 0.56
CA VAL A 228 -8.90 8.34 0.91
C VAL A 228 -8.41 7.05 0.26
N CYS A 229 -7.44 7.13 -0.64
CA CYS A 229 -6.84 5.99 -1.31
C CYS A 229 -5.44 5.73 -0.74
N CYS A 230 -5.30 4.66 0.04
CA CYS A 230 -4.03 4.24 0.62
C CYS A 230 -3.20 3.46 -0.40
N LEU A 231 -1.97 3.91 -0.62
CA LEU A 231 -0.99 3.31 -1.52
C LEU A 231 -0.03 2.41 -0.75
N GLY A 232 -0.29 1.11 -0.73
CA GLY A 232 0.54 0.11 -0.06
C GLY A 232 0.13 -0.22 1.38
N SER A 233 0.82 -1.21 1.96
CA SER A 233 0.49 -1.76 3.28
C SER A 233 0.67 -0.74 4.40
N CYS A 234 1.78 0.00 4.42
CA CYS A 234 2.12 0.90 5.52
C CYS A 234 1.05 1.98 5.72
N ALA A 235 0.63 2.66 4.64
CA ALA A 235 -0.43 3.67 4.70
C ALA A 235 -1.75 3.07 5.20
N ALA A 236 -2.17 1.94 4.63
CA ALA A 236 -3.43 1.30 4.99
C ALA A 236 -3.41 0.76 6.43
N GLN A 237 -2.35 0.10 6.85
CA GLN A 237 -2.19 -0.41 8.23
C GLN A 237 -2.23 0.72 9.25
N THR A 238 -1.60 1.86 8.93
CA THR A 238 -1.58 3.04 9.81
C THR A 238 -2.98 3.62 9.98
N LEU A 239 -3.72 3.84 8.87
CA LEU A 239 -5.04 4.46 8.95
C LEU A 239 -6.10 3.50 9.49
N LEU A 240 -6.05 2.22 9.13
CA LEU A 240 -7.00 1.20 9.59
C LEU A 240 -6.62 0.59 10.96
N GLN A 241 -5.46 0.97 11.53
CA GLN A 241 -4.93 0.43 12.78
C GLN A 241 -4.91 -1.11 12.80
N THR A 242 -4.48 -1.72 11.71
CA THR A 242 -4.42 -3.18 11.52
C THR A 242 -3.00 -3.64 11.22
N THR A 243 -2.70 -4.89 11.56
CA THR A 243 -1.44 -5.57 11.20
C THR A 243 -1.59 -6.53 10.03
N GLN A 244 -2.79 -6.63 9.46
CA GLN A 244 -3.04 -7.51 8.33
C GLN A 244 -2.28 -7.07 7.08
N GLY A 245 -1.96 -8.03 6.20
CA GLY A 245 -1.31 -7.75 4.91
C GLY A 245 -2.30 -7.17 3.90
N ILE A 246 -1.80 -6.35 2.97
CA ILE A 246 -2.62 -5.61 1.99
C ILE A 246 -3.54 -6.49 1.15
N SER A 247 -3.13 -7.71 0.84
CA SER A 247 -3.94 -8.68 0.07
C SER A 247 -5.26 -9.08 0.76
N ARG A 248 -5.40 -8.81 2.07
CA ARG A 248 -6.61 -9.11 2.83
C ARG A 248 -7.68 -8.04 2.71
N PHE A 249 -7.30 -6.80 2.46
CA PHE A 249 -8.21 -5.66 2.51
C PHE A 249 -8.11 -4.72 1.31
N ARG A 250 -7.18 -4.96 0.35
CA ARG A 250 -7.14 -4.12 -0.84
C ARG A 250 -8.45 -4.23 -1.63
N GLY A 251 -8.86 -3.11 -2.18
CA GLY A 251 -10.09 -3.03 -2.95
C GLY A 251 -11.38 -3.08 -2.12
N GLU A 252 -11.29 -3.24 -0.80
CA GLU A 252 -12.45 -3.15 0.09
C GLU A 252 -12.63 -1.72 0.60
N TRP A 253 -13.90 -1.37 0.90
CA TRP A 253 -14.26 -0.07 1.43
C TRP A 253 -14.33 -0.07 2.94
N PHE A 254 -13.78 0.97 3.54
CA PHE A 254 -13.85 1.25 4.97
C PHE A 254 -14.35 2.66 5.19
N ASP A 255 -15.05 2.91 6.31
CA ASP A 255 -15.40 4.27 6.73
C ASP A 255 -14.26 4.81 7.59
N PHE A 256 -13.78 6.01 7.25
CA PHE A 256 -12.63 6.62 7.93
C PHE A 256 -12.80 8.13 8.03
N ARG A 257 -13.00 8.64 9.25
CA ARG A 257 -13.11 10.09 9.57
C ARG A 257 -14.10 10.87 8.69
N GLY A 258 -15.18 10.21 8.25
CA GLY A 258 -16.21 10.81 7.38
C GLY A 258 -15.91 10.70 5.88
N ALA A 259 -14.82 10.05 5.49
CA ALA A 259 -14.49 9.67 4.13
C ALA A 259 -14.66 8.17 3.91
N LYS A 260 -14.77 7.73 2.65
CA LYS A 260 -14.58 6.33 2.27
C LYS A 260 -13.08 6.07 2.07
N LEU A 261 -12.56 5.02 2.70
CA LEU A 261 -11.16 4.60 2.55
C LEU A 261 -11.08 3.33 1.75
N ILE A 262 -10.15 3.29 0.80
CA ILE A 262 -9.79 2.09 0.04
C ILE A 262 -8.27 1.95 0.03
N ALA A 263 -7.77 0.70 0.07
CA ALA A 263 -6.35 0.43 -0.09
C ALA A 263 -6.07 -0.25 -1.42
N THR A 264 -4.94 0.09 -2.04
CA THR A 264 -4.43 -0.57 -3.25
C THR A 264 -2.92 -0.73 -3.18
N TYR A 265 -2.32 -1.42 -4.15
CA TYR A 265 -0.86 -1.61 -4.16
C TYR A 265 -0.12 -0.29 -4.39
N HIS A 266 1.06 -0.18 -3.77
CA HIS A 266 1.93 0.97 -3.93
C HIS A 266 2.48 1.06 -5.36
N PRO A 267 2.57 2.25 -5.98
CA PRO A 267 3.11 2.41 -7.35
C PRO A 267 4.50 1.80 -7.56
N ALA A 268 5.38 1.87 -6.56
CA ALA A 268 6.70 1.23 -6.62
C ALA A 268 6.64 -0.31 -6.70
N TYR A 269 5.61 -0.94 -6.12
CA TYR A 269 5.38 -2.38 -6.26
C TYR A 269 5.00 -2.72 -7.71
N LEU A 270 4.17 -1.91 -8.36
CA LEU A 270 3.71 -2.13 -9.74
C LEU A 270 4.82 -2.00 -10.78
N LEU A 271 5.86 -1.22 -10.47
CA LEU A 271 7.06 -1.13 -11.32
C LEU A 271 7.86 -2.44 -11.32
N ARG A 272 7.80 -3.21 -10.23
CA ARG A 272 8.47 -4.52 -10.10
C ARG A 272 7.55 -5.68 -10.44
N ASN A 273 6.22 -5.49 -10.33
CA ASN A 273 5.20 -6.51 -10.56
C ASN A 273 4.12 -6.00 -11.50
N PRO A 274 4.40 -5.87 -12.80
CA PRO A 274 3.49 -5.32 -13.79
C PRO A 274 2.11 -6.02 -13.86
N PRO A 275 1.97 -7.35 -13.67
CA PRO A 275 0.66 -8.00 -13.69
C PRO A 275 -0.34 -7.46 -12.65
N ALA A 276 0.14 -6.94 -11.52
CA ALA A 276 -0.72 -6.37 -10.48
C ALA A 276 -1.38 -5.03 -10.88
N LYS A 277 -1.00 -4.43 -12.02
CA LYS A 277 -1.62 -3.18 -12.52
C LYS A 277 -3.12 -3.34 -12.79
N SER A 278 -3.53 -4.51 -13.30
CA SER A 278 -4.95 -4.81 -13.55
C SER A 278 -5.79 -4.79 -12.28
N GLU A 279 -5.21 -5.24 -11.18
CA GLU A 279 -5.89 -5.25 -9.87
C GLU A 279 -6.03 -3.83 -9.34
N VAL A 280 -4.98 -3.02 -9.44
CA VAL A 280 -5.01 -1.61 -9.05
C VAL A 280 -6.03 -0.83 -9.89
N TRP A 281 -6.10 -1.11 -11.19
CA TRP A 281 -7.10 -0.48 -12.05
C TRP A 281 -8.53 -0.78 -11.60
N LYS A 282 -8.82 -2.01 -11.21
CA LYS A 282 -10.13 -2.37 -10.63
C LYS A 282 -10.42 -1.59 -9.34
N ASP A 283 -9.40 -1.40 -8.49
CA ASP A 283 -9.55 -0.61 -7.26
C ASP A 283 -9.83 0.88 -7.60
N LEU A 284 -9.10 1.45 -8.57
CA LEU A 284 -9.32 2.83 -9.03
C LEU A 284 -10.69 3.03 -9.70
N GLN A 285 -11.19 2.04 -10.45
CA GLN A 285 -12.55 2.08 -10.99
C GLN A 285 -13.61 2.18 -9.89
N LYS A 286 -13.40 1.50 -8.76
CA LYS A 286 -14.28 1.66 -7.58
C LYS A 286 -14.24 3.10 -7.04
N VAL A 287 -13.04 3.69 -6.95
CA VAL A 287 -12.85 5.10 -6.55
C VAL A 287 -13.59 6.03 -7.51
N MET A 288 -13.41 5.82 -8.82
CA MET A 288 -14.07 6.61 -9.86
C MET A 288 -15.59 6.54 -9.75
N ALA A 289 -16.16 5.36 -9.48
CA ALA A 289 -17.60 5.18 -9.31
C ALA A 289 -18.14 6.01 -8.14
N VAL A 290 -17.43 6.07 -7.01
CA VAL A 290 -17.82 6.89 -5.84
C VAL A 290 -17.74 8.39 -6.15
N LEU A 291 -16.76 8.80 -6.97
CA LEU A 291 -16.54 10.19 -7.35
C LEU A 291 -17.35 10.63 -8.57
N GLY A 292 -18.12 9.73 -9.20
CA GLY A 292 -18.88 10.02 -10.42
C GLY A 292 -18.01 10.28 -11.65
N LEU A 293 -16.77 9.77 -11.65
CA LEU A 293 -15.82 9.96 -12.72
C LEU A 293 -15.98 8.92 -13.83
N GLN A 294 -15.69 9.32 -15.07
CA GLN A 294 -15.58 8.41 -16.20
C GLN A 294 -14.12 8.27 -16.63
N PRO A 295 -13.69 7.06 -17.05
CA PRO A 295 -12.33 6.87 -17.55
C PRO A 295 -12.07 7.83 -18.71
N ARG A 296 -10.82 8.27 -18.85
CA ARG A 296 -10.40 9.09 -20.00
C ARG A 296 -10.70 8.32 -21.28
N LYS A 297 -11.56 8.88 -22.12
CA LYS A 297 -11.75 8.37 -23.49
C LYS A 297 -10.44 8.57 -24.26
N ARG A 298 -10.00 7.55 -24.95
CA ARG A 298 -8.79 7.56 -25.80
C ARG A 298 -9.09 8.18 -27.14
#